data_dce9c66b65d4ef0283b5beebea2def1c
#
_entry.id   dce9c66b65d4ef0283b5beebea2def1c
#
_cell.length_a   1.000
_cell.length_b   1.000
_cell.length_c   1.000
_cell.angle_alpha   90.00
_cell.angle_beta   90.00
_cell.angle_gamma   90.00
#
_symmetry.space_group_name_H-M   'P 1'
#
loop_
_entity.id
_entity.type
_entity.pdbx_description
1 polymer ?
#
loop_
_entity_poly.entity_id
_entity_poly.type
_entity_poly.pdbx_seq_one_letter_code
_entity_poly.pdbx_strand_id
1 'polypeptide(L)'
;MAEDAPKTCFPPVVNDATRVLILGSLPGEASLQAAQYYAHPRNQFWQLLGAILNEDLVALDYSSRLQCLLAHHVGLWDVIAEARRQGSLDAAIREQRHNDLQALVMALPQLRAIGFNGATAYRAADSIQQDGLIKLALPSSSPAYTLAFAQKLARWQSLRPYLV
;
A
#
# COMPACT_ATOMS: atom_id res chain seq x y z
N MET A 1 -28.91 -2.17 0.39
CA MET A 1 -28.29 -2.63 1.64
C MET A 1 -26.91 -2.05 1.75
N ALA A 2 -26.52 -1.64 2.97
CA ALA A 2 -25.22 -0.98 3.19
C ALA A 2 -24.03 -1.82 2.75
N GLU A 3 -24.15 -3.15 2.80
CA GLU A 3 -23.08 -4.08 2.41
C GLU A 3 -22.75 -4.05 0.92
N ASP A 4 -23.70 -3.62 0.09
CA ASP A 4 -23.51 -3.52 -1.35
C ASP A 4 -23.09 -2.11 -1.81
N ALA A 5 -22.95 -1.17 -0.89
CA ALA A 5 -22.50 0.17 -1.23
C ALA A 5 -21.04 0.13 -1.75
N PRO A 6 -20.69 0.96 -2.74
CA PRO A 6 -19.31 1.03 -3.21
C PRO A 6 -18.36 1.43 -2.07
N LYS A 7 -17.21 0.75 -2.03
CA LYS A 7 -16.11 1.06 -1.11
C LYS A 7 -15.08 1.88 -1.85
N THR A 8 -14.65 2.99 -1.26
CA THR A 8 -13.72 3.92 -1.89
C THR A 8 -12.39 3.94 -1.13
N CYS A 9 -11.30 4.16 -1.89
CA CYS A 9 -9.97 4.31 -1.31
C CYS A 9 -9.81 5.66 -0.59
N PHE A 10 -8.70 5.80 0.12
CA PHE A 10 -8.30 7.05 0.75
C PHE A 10 -7.48 7.92 -0.22
N PRO A 11 -7.29 9.22 0.07
CA PRO A 11 -6.35 10.04 -0.69
C PRO A 11 -4.93 9.49 -0.57
N PRO A 12 -4.06 9.72 -1.57
CA PRO A 12 -2.67 9.29 -1.47
C PRO A 12 -1.95 10.05 -0.36
N VAL A 13 -1.04 9.33 0.33
CA VAL A 13 -0.15 9.90 1.34
C VAL A 13 1.22 9.98 0.70
N VAL A 14 1.55 11.14 0.14
CA VAL A 14 2.80 11.36 -0.60
C VAL A 14 3.27 12.80 -0.42
N ASN A 15 4.53 13.06 -0.76
CA ASN A 15 5.08 14.41 -0.90
C ASN A 15 6.13 14.42 -2.02
N ASP A 16 6.73 15.59 -2.28
CA ASP A 16 7.70 15.72 -3.37
C ASP A 16 9.00 14.95 -3.14
N ALA A 17 9.26 14.52 -1.90
CA ALA A 17 10.44 13.74 -1.55
C ALA A 17 10.18 12.23 -1.59
N THR A 18 8.99 11.76 -1.96
CA THR A 18 8.66 10.34 -2.02
C THR A 18 9.56 9.62 -3.02
N ARG A 19 10.25 8.58 -2.55
CA ARG A 19 11.14 7.73 -3.37
C ARG A 19 10.55 6.36 -3.63
N VAL A 20 9.77 5.84 -2.70
CA VAL A 20 9.11 4.54 -2.80
C VAL A 20 7.62 4.75 -2.54
N LEU A 21 6.79 4.27 -3.46
CA LEU A 21 5.34 4.28 -3.31
C LEU A 21 4.86 2.85 -3.07
N ILE A 22 4.14 2.64 -1.97
CA ILE A 22 3.51 1.34 -1.70
C ILE A 22 2.06 1.42 -2.16
N LEU A 23 1.67 0.52 -3.04
CA LEU A 23 0.31 0.42 -3.56
C LEU A 23 -0.38 -0.83 -3.03
N GLY A 24 -1.50 -0.65 -2.32
CA GLY A 24 -2.42 -1.72 -1.98
C GLY A 24 -3.53 -1.86 -3.03
N SER A 25 -4.46 -2.77 -2.80
CA SER A 25 -5.61 -2.96 -3.69
C SER A 25 -6.75 -2.01 -3.33
N LEU A 26 -7.39 -2.23 -2.21
CA LEU A 26 -8.53 -1.44 -1.69
C LEU A 26 -8.54 -1.59 -0.17
N PRO A 27 -8.88 -0.54 0.60
CA PRO A 27 -8.95 -0.68 2.05
C PRO A 27 -9.93 -1.76 2.48
N GLY A 28 -9.54 -2.57 3.49
CA GLY A 28 -10.44 -3.52 4.13
C GLY A 28 -11.46 -2.82 5.02
N GLU A 29 -12.39 -3.60 5.58
CA GLU A 29 -13.47 -3.02 6.39
C GLU A 29 -12.95 -2.31 7.65
N ALA A 30 -11.96 -2.89 8.35
CA ALA A 30 -11.37 -2.26 9.53
C ALA A 30 -10.73 -0.91 9.18
N SER A 31 -10.05 -0.82 8.03
CA SER A 31 -9.45 0.42 7.54
C SER A 31 -10.51 1.45 7.19
N LEU A 32 -11.61 1.04 6.54
CA LEU A 32 -12.70 1.96 6.20
C LEU A 32 -13.40 2.50 7.44
N GLN A 33 -13.64 1.65 8.44
CA GLN A 33 -14.26 2.08 9.69
C GLN A 33 -13.37 3.05 10.47
N ALA A 34 -12.07 2.83 10.48
CA ALA A 34 -11.11 3.68 11.17
C ALA A 34 -10.66 4.89 10.34
N ALA A 35 -10.98 4.93 9.04
CA ALA A 35 -10.44 5.88 8.07
C ALA A 35 -8.90 5.90 8.07
N GLN A 36 -8.28 4.72 8.14
CA GLN A 36 -6.83 4.55 8.27
C GLN A 36 -6.33 3.42 7.37
N TYR A 37 -5.19 3.64 6.72
CA TYR A 37 -4.50 2.58 5.98
C TYR A 37 -4.06 1.47 6.92
N TYR A 38 -4.33 0.23 6.54
CA TYR A 38 -3.84 -0.97 7.23
C TYR A 38 -4.22 -0.98 8.72
N ALA A 39 -5.49 -0.71 9.02
CA ALA A 39 -5.99 -0.59 10.40
C ALA A 39 -6.26 -1.94 11.07
N HIS A 40 -6.43 -3.04 10.32
CA HIS A 40 -6.71 -4.34 10.90
C HIS A 40 -5.55 -4.77 11.81
N PRO A 41 -5.82 -5.19 13.07
CA PRO A 41 -4.74 -5.47 14.05
C PRO A 41 -3.76 -6.56 13.59
N ARG A 42 -4.21 -7.50 12.76
CA ARG A 42 -3.36 -8.59 12.26
C ARG A 42 -2.72 -8.30 10.90
N ASN A 43 -3.00 -7.13 10.30
CA ASN A 43 -2.26 -6.73 9.11
C ASN A 43 -0.82 -6.38 9.49
N GLN A 44 0.14 -6.97 8.81
CA GLN A 44 1.56 -6.87 9.16
C GLN A 44 2.26 -5.66 8.51
N PHE A 45 1.52 -4.79 7.82
CA PHE A 45 2.11 -3.67 7.08
C PHE A 45 3.01 -2.80 7.96
N TRP A 46 2.48 -2.35 9.10
CA TRP A 46 3.24 -1.46 9.99
C TRP A 46 4.47 -2.13 10.61
N GLN A 47 4.38 -3.44 10.88
CA GLN A 47 5.51 -4.22 11.36
C GLN A 47 6.58 -4.39 10.28
N LEU A 48 6.16 -4.67 9.03
CA LEU A 48 7.08 -4.81 7.90
C LEU A 48 7.81 -3.51 7.62
N LEU A 49 7.10 -2.41 7.48
CA LEU A 49 7.72 -1.11 7.23
C LEU A 49 8.57 -0.65 8.41
N GLY A 50 8.12 -0.90 9.63
CA GLY A 50 8.90 -0.58 10.82
C GLY A 50 10.25 -1.27 10.81
N ALA A 51 10.29 -2.55 10.45
CA ALA A 51 11.55 -3.29 10.36
C ALA A 51 12.47 -2.74 9.25
N ILE A 52 11.90 -2.39 8.10
CA ILE A 52 12.65 -1.84 6.96
C ILE A 52 13.24 -0.47 7.31
N LEU A 53 12.45 0.39 7.95
CA LEU A 53 12.85 1.76 8.29
C LEU A 53 13.61 1.86 9.61
N ASN A 54 13.71 0.76 10.36
CA ASN A 54 14.27 0.72 11.71
C ASN A 54 13.56 1.68 12.67
N GLU A 55 12.23 1.68 12.60
CA GLU A 55 11.34 2.50 13.41
C GLU A 55 10.26 1.65 14.06
N ASP A 56 9.86 1.94 15.29
CA ASP A 56 8.74 1.26 15.93
C ASP A 56 7.41 1.93 15.56
N LEU A 57 6.94 1.67 14.34
CA LEU A 57 5.72 2.28 13.82
C LEU A 57 4.48 1.85 14.60
N VAL A 58 4.47 0.61 15.09
CA VAL A 58 3.32 0.08 15.83
C VAL A 58 3.07 0.87 17.10
N ALA A 59 4.13 1.36 17.76
CA ALA A 59 4.02 2.15 18.98
C ALA A 59 3.52 3.58 18.75
N LEU A 60 3.54 4.06 17.50
CA LEU A 60 3.10 5.42 17.17
C LEU A 60 1.59 5.48 16.93
N ASP A 61 0.98 6.65 17.17
CA ASP A 61 -0.36 6.89 16.68
C ASP A 61 -0.38 6.98 15.15
N TYR A 62 -1.57 6.93 14.55
CA TYR A 62 -1.69 6.86 13.09
C TYR A 62 -1.09 8.08 12.39
N SER A 63 -1.36 9.28 12.87
CA SER A 63 -0.82 10.51 12.28
C SER A 63 0.72 10.50 12.30
N SER A 64 1.31 10.07 13.41
CA SER A 64 2.77 9.96 13.54
C SER A 64 3.34 8.87 12.64
N ARG A 65 2.61 7.75 12.44
CA ARG A 65 3.02 6.74 11.47
C ARG A 65 3.16 7.31 10.07
N LEU A 66 2.15 8.07 9.61
CA LEU A 66 2.18 8.68 8.28
C LEU A 66 3.30 9.69 8.14
N GLN A 67 3.53 10.51 9.15
CA GLN A 67 4.64 11.47 9.15
C GLN A 67 5.99 10.75 9.08
N CYS A 68 6.14 9.65 9.81
CA CYS A 68 7.36 8.85 9.80
C CYS A 68 7.62 8.26 8.42
N LEU A 69 6.58 7.72 7.76
CA LEU A 69 6.73 7.21 6.39
C LEU A 69 7.21 8.30 5.45
N LEU A 70 6.58 9.46 5.48
CA LEU A 70 6.96 10.58 4.61
C LEU A 70 8.38 11.06 4.88
N ALA A 71 8.79 11.11 6.17
CA ALA A 71 10.15 11.48 6.54
C ALA A 71 11.19 10.48 6.02
N HIS A 72 10.81 9.21 5.85
CA HIS A 72 11.64 8.17 5.26
C HIS A 72 11.42 8.01 3.74
N HIS A 73 10.72 8.94 3.10
CA HIS A 73 10.50 8.96 1.65
C HIS A 73 9.57 7.85 1.14
N VAL A 74 8.67 7.36 1.98
CA VAL A 74 7.68 6.34 1.63
C VAL A 74 6.31 6.97 1.49
N GLY A 75 5.64 6.69 0.38
CA GLY A 75 4.25 7.09 0.14
C GLY A 75 3.32 5.88 0.08
N LEU A 76 2.03 6.15 0.23
CA LEU A 76 0.96 5.13 0.22
C LEU A 76 -0.18 5.53 -0.69
N TRP A 77 -0.74 4.56 -1.39
CA TRP A 77 -2.03 4.67 -2.06
C TRP A 77 -2.58 3.27 -2.36
N ASP A 78 -3.72 3.22 -3.05
CA ASP A 78 -4.31 1.99 -3.53
C ASP A 78 -4.53 2.05 -5.04
N VAL A 79 -4.49 0.87 -5.67
CA VAL A 79 -4.73 0.73 -7.12
C VAL A 79 -6.18 1.02 -7.44
N ILE A 80 -7.12 0.56 -6.59
CA ILE A 80 -8.55 0.62 -6.85
C ILE A 80 -9.14 1.85 -6.17
N ALA A 81 -9.75 2.74 -6.96
CA ALA A 81 -10.41 3.93 -6.44
C ALA A 81 -11.73 3.59 -5.77
N GLU A 82 -12.50 2.71 -6.39
CA GLU A 82 -13.83 2.34 -5.94
C GLU A 82 -14.16 0.93 -6.43
N ALA A 83 -14.82 0.16 -5.61
CA ALA A 83 -15.29 -1.18 -5.98
C ALA A 83 -16.37 -1.66 -5.03
N ARG A 84 -17.09 -2.72 -5.44
CA ARG A 84 -18.02 -3.44 -4.56
C ARG A 84 -17.32 -4.69 -4.03
N ARG A 85 -17.44 -4.91 -2.74
CA ARG A 85 -16.84 -6.08 -2.08
C ARG A 85 -17.54 -6.35 -0.77
N GLN A 86 -17.95 -7.60 -0.55
CA GLN A 86 -18.36 -8.05 0.79
C GLN A 86 -17.12 -8.47 1.56
N GLY A 87 -16.95 -7.94 2.79
CA GLY A 87 -15.80 -8.22 3.61
C GLY A 87 -14.53 -7.52 3.11
N SER A 88 -13.38 -8.17 3.31
CA SER A 88 -12.07 -7.55 3.07
C SER A 88 -11.16 -8.36 2.13
N LEU A 89 -11.64 -9.47 1.57
CA LEU A 89 -10.83 -10.32 0.70
C LEU A 89 -10.75 -9.74 -0.71
N ASP A 90 -9.55 -9.66 -1.28
CA ASP A 90 -9.35 -9.16 -2.64
C ASP A 90 -10.09 -10.01 -3.69
N ALA A 91 -10.24 -11.31 -3.46
CA ALA A 91 -10.98 -12.19 -4.36
C ALA A 91 -12.46 -11.85 -4.48
N ALA A 92 -13.02 -11.11 -3.52
CA ALA A 92 -14.43 -10.68 -3.50
C ALA A 92 -14.66 -9.33 -4.17
N ILE A 93 -13.60 -8.66 -4.68
CA ILE A 93 -13.72 -7.34 -5.32
C ILE A 93 -14.44 -7.45 -6.65
N ARG A 94 -15.44 -6.60 -6.86
CA ARG A 94 -16.25 -6.54 -8.07
C ARG A 94 -16.47 -5.09 -8.50
N GLU A 95 -16.74 -4.87 -9.78
CA GLU A 95 -17.11 -3.55 -10.33
C GLU A 95 -16.05 -2.50 -10.00
N GLN A 96 -14.78 -2.81 -10.33
CA GLN A 96 -13.63 -1.97 -9.99
C GLN A 96 -13.56 -0.72 -10.86
N ARG A 97 -13.23 0.41 -10.20
CA ARG A 97 -12.73 1.60 -10.87
C ARG A 97 -11.33 1.89 -10.34
N HIS A 98 -10.35 1.96 -11.23
CA HIS A 98 -8.94 2.13 -10.84
C HIS A 98 -8.59 3.59 -10.64
N ASN A 99 -7.64 3.86 -9.74
CA ASN A 99 -7.00 5.17 -9.61
C ASN A 99 -6.12 5.45 -10.83
N ASP A 100 -5.90 6.72 -11.13
CA ASP A 100 -4.97 7.14 -12.16
C ASP A 100 -3.54 7.09 -11.59
N LEU A 101 -2.95 5.90 -11.61
CA LEU A 101 -1.61 5.66 -11.06
C LEU A 101 -0.54 6.38 -11.87
N GLN A 102 -0.70 6.43 -13.19
CA GLN A 102 0.25 7.11 -14.07
C GLN A 102 0.35 8.59 -13.73
N ALA A 103 -0.79 9.26 -13.49
CA ALA A 103 -0.80 10.67 -13.12
C ALA A 103 -0.08 10.91 -11.79
N LEU A 104 -0.32 10.04 -10.79
CA LEU A 104 0.38 10.18 -9.50
C LEU A 104 1.89 9.99 -9.67
N VAL A 105 2.31 8.96 -10.41
CA VAL A 105 3.74 8.68 -10.65
C VAL A 105 4.42 9.87 -11.31
N MET A 106 3.77 10.48 -12.29
CA MET A 106 4.32 11.65 -12.97
C MET A 106 4.42 12.89 -12.07
N ALA A 107 3.61 12.94 -11.02
CA ALA A 107 3.63 14.04 -10.05
C ALA A 107 4.69 13.87 -8.95
N LEU A 108 5.40 12.74 -8.90
CA LEU A 108 6.39 12.44 -7.86
C LEU A 108 7.80 12.51 -8.47
N PRO A 109 8.49 13.66 -8.34
CA PRO A 109 9.76 13.87 -9.06
C PRO A 109 10.91 13.00 -8.58
N GLN A 110 10.86 12.50 -7.33
CA GLN A 110 11.92 11.69 -6.75
C GLN A 110 11.61 10.20 -6.73
N LEU A 111 10.49 9.77 -7.32
CA LEU A 111 10.06 8.37 -7.25
C LEU A 111 11.06 7.46 -7.98
N ARG A 112 11.48 6.38 -7.30
CA ARG A 112 12.45 5.40 -7.79
C ARG A 112 11.84 4.02 -7.95
N ALA A 113 10.93 3.65 -7.05
CA ALA A 113 10.35 2.31 -7.04
C ALA A 113 8.92 2.32 -6.54
N ILE A 114 8.15 1.34 -7.02
CA ILE A 114 6.82 1.03 -6.49
C ILE A 114 6.85 -0.37 -5.91
N GLY A 115 6.38 -0.51 -4.67
CA GLY A 115 6.11 -1.81 -4.05
C GLY A 115 4.61 -2.10 -4.13
N PHE A 116 4.25 -3.17 -4.82
CA PHE A 116 2.86 -3.61 -4.92
C PHE A 116 2.57 -4.60 -3.80
N ASN A 117 1.71 -4.22 -2.86
CA ASN A 117 1.38 -5.03 -1.70
C ASN A 117 0.35 -6.10 -2.08
N GLY A 118 0.84 -7.25 -2.52
CA GLY A 118 0.03 -8.38 -2.93
C GLY A 118 -0.20 -8.49 -4.42
N ALA A 119 -0.67 -9.66 -4.86
CA ALA A 119 -0.84 -9.99 -6.28
C ALA A 119 -1.92 -9.14 -6.96
N THR A 120 -3.01 -8.83 -6.27
CA THR A 120 -4.08 -8.01 -6.82
C THR A 120 -3.57 -6.62 -7.18
N ALA A 121 -2.81 -5.99 -6.30
CA ALA A 121 -2.19 -4.70 -6.58
C ALA A 121 -1.20 -4.80 -7.75
N TYR A 122 -0.38 -5.85 -7.79
CA TYR A 122 0.64 -6.02 -8.82
C TYR A 122 0.07 -6.15 -10.24
N ARG A 123 -1.17 -6.58 -10.38
CA ARG A 123 -1.83 -6.63 -11.70
C ARG A 123 -1.89 -5.28 -12.39
N ALA A 124 -1.81 -4.18 -11.64
CA ALA A 124 -1.82 -2.83 -12.18
C ALA A 124 -0.44 -2.34 -12.66
N ALA A 125 0.61 -3.13 -12.49
CA ALA A 125 1.97 -2.70 -12.81
C ALA A 125 2.13 -2.25 -14.27
N ASP A 126 1.48 -2.94 -15.20
CA ASP A 126 1.57 -2.62 -16.62
C ASP A 126 0.87 -1.31 -17.00
N SER A 127 -0.03 -0.79 -16.15
CA SER A 127 -0.69 0.50 -16.39
C SER A 127 0.22 1.70 -16.13
N ILE A 128 1.37 1.47 -15.52
CA ILE A 128 2.33 2.51 -15.19
C ILE A 128 3.52 2.37 -16.14
N GLN A 129 3.76 3.42 -16.94
CA GLN A 129 4.83 3.42 -17.92
C GLN A 129 5.74 4.62 -17.64
N GLN A 130 6.89 4.35 -17.05
CA GLN A 130 7.92 5.35 -16.80
C GLN A 130 9.28 4.68 -16.81
N ASP A 131 10.18 5.19 -17.66
CA ASP A 131 11.53 4.64 -17.80
C ASP A 131 12.29 4.76 -16.49
N GLY A 132 13.01 3.70 -16.13
CA GLY A 132 13.84 3.66 -14.93
C GLY A 132 13.09 3.38 -13.64
N LEU A 133 11.76 3.33 -13.67
CA LEU A 133 10.97 3.03 -12.49
C LEU A 133 11.00 1.54 -12.19
N ILE A 134 11.40 1.20 -10.97
CA ILE A 134 11.44 -0.19 -10.50
C ILE A 134 10.06 -0.58 -9.96
N LYS A 135 9.57 -1.75 -10.35
CA LYS A 135 8.29 -2.30 -9.91
C LYS A 135 8.54 -3.60 -9.17
N LEU A 136 8.15 -3.65 -7.90
CA LEU A 136 8.40 -4.80 -7.03
C LEU A 136 7.09 -5.45 -6.62
N ALA A 137 6.95 -6.75 -6.90
CA ALA A 137 5.84 -7.56 -6.41
C ALA A 137 6.16 -8.02 -4.99
N LEU A 138 5.43 -7.50 -4.01
CA LEU A 138 5.63 -7.85 -2.61
C LEU A 138 4.57 -8.83 -2.13
N PRO A 139 4.90 -9.78 -1.24
CA PRO A 139 3.88 -10.62 -0.63
C PRO A 139 2.92 -9.76 0.20
N SER A 140 1.63 -10.08 0.14
CA SER A 140 0.61 -9.31 0.83
C SER A 140 0.86 -9.26 2.34
N SER A 141 0.69 -8.07 2.92
CA SER A 141 0.75 -7.87 4.37
C SER A 141 -0.53 -8.35 5.09
N SER A 142 -1.57 -8.70 4.34
CA SER A 142 -2.84 -9.16 4.89
C SER A 142 -2.70 -10.47 5.66
N PRO A 143 -3.44 -10.66 6.77
CA PRO A 143 -3.48 -11.94 7.46
C PRO A 143 -4.07 -13.06 6.61
N ALA A 144 -4.82 -12.74 5.57
CA ALA A 144 -5.34 -13.74 4.62
C ALA A 144 -4.23 -14.43 3.83
N TYR A 145 -3.09 -13.78 3.66
CA TYR A 145 -1.92 -14.40 3.04
C TYR A 145 -1.02 -14.98 4.13
N THR A 146 -0.99 -16.31 4.25
CA THR A 146 -0.45 -17.00 5.41
C THR A 146 1.06 -17.28 5.38
N LEU A 147 1.79 -16.69 4.42
CA LEU A 147 3.25 -16.78 4.40
C LEU A 147 3.82 -16.23 5.72
N ALA A 148 4.84 -16.90 6.27
CA ALA A 148 5.44 -16.49 7.55
C ALA A 148 6.00 -15.07 7.49
N PHE A 149 5.89 -14.33 8.61
CA PHE A 149 6.36 -12.94 8.68
C PHE A 149 7.82 -12.79 8.25
N ALA A 150 8.71 -13.68 8.70
CA ALA A 150 10.12 -13.60 8.35
C ALA A 150 10.36 -13.71 6.84
N GLN A 151 9.56 -14.54 6.16
CA GLN A 151 9.64 -14.70 4.70
C GLN A 151 9.08 -13.47 3.98
N LYS A 152 7.98 -12.90 4.48
CA LYS A 152 7.45 -11.63 3.94
C LYS A 152 8.49 -10.52 4.10
N LEU A 153 9.07 -10.40 5.27
CA LEU A 153 10.06 -9.37 5.56
C LEU A 153 11.28 -9.48 4.64
N ALA A 154 11.79 -10.70 4.43
CA ALA A 154 12.91 -10.92 3.52
C ALA A 154 12.63 -10.38 2.12
N ARG A 155 11.39 -10.54 1.62
CA ARG A 155 10.97 -10.01 0.32
C ARG A 155 10.78 -8.50 0.34
N TRP A 156 10.16 -7.97 1.39
CA TRP A 156 9.93 -6.52 1.54
C TRP A 156 11.22 -5.73 1.70
N GLN A 157 12.29 -6.36 2.15
CA GLN A 157 13.61 -5.72 2.27
C GLN A 157 14.19 -5.27 0.93
N SER A 158 13.68 -5.78 -0.18
CA SER A 158 14.07 -5.30 -1.52
C SER A 158 13.75 -3.82 -1.75
N LEU A 159 12.93 -3.20 -0.90
CA LEU A 159 12.65 -1.76 -0.96
C LEU A 159 13.82 -0.90 -0.48
N ARG A 160 14.68 -1.42 0.39
CA ARG A 160 15.73 -0.62 1.06
C ARG A 160 16.66 0.14 0.11
N PRO A 161 17.15 -0.45 -0.98
CA PRO A 161 18.09 0.26 -1.86
C PRO A 161 17.50 1.55 -2.45
N TYR A 162 16.17 1.65 -2.54
CA TYR A 162 15.50 2.78 -3.16
C TYR A 162 15.16 3.89 -2.18
N LEU A 163 15.39 3.67 -0.89
CA LEU A 163 15.09 4.63 0.18
C LEU A 163 16.28 5.52 0.55
N VAL A 164 17.45 5.23 0.03
CA VAL A 164 18.69 5.96 0.32
C VAL A 164 18.99 6.99 -0.75
#